data_4bd201a526330bfe30127b0b142c5c1f
#
_entry.id   4bd201a526330bfe30127b0b142c5c1f
#
_cell.length_a   1.000
_cell.length_b   1.000
_cell.length_c   1.000
_cell.angle_alpha   90.00
_cell.angle_beta   90.00
_cell.angle_gamma   90.00
#
_symmetry.space_group_name_H-M   'P 1'
#
loop_
_entity.id
_entity.type
_entity.pdbx_description
1 polymer ?
#
loop_
_entity_poly.entity_id
_entity_poly.type
_entity_poly.pdbx_seq_one_letter_code
_entity_poly.pdbx_strand_id
1 'polypeptide(L)'
;MQYGNPNIFRFFAKMFKMKTIKFLITALLAASMTVSASAMTFAGNDDDDKKNENAMTGSDYQIVKNEVVDGIRYVTATPSQLVCSNQIDIELEGDTIRSVVFTRGCNGNGKGIGALIQGMKVEEAIKRLKGITCGKRPTSCPDQLARVLESISK
;
A
#
# COMPACT_ATOMS: atom_id res chain seq x y z
N MET A 1 47.67 3.01 11.42
CA MET A 1 46.34 3.56 11.08
C MET A 1 45.30 2.49 11.31
N GLN A 2 44.62 2.52 12.46
CA GLN A 2 43.57 1.56 12.83
C GLN A 2 42.22 2.26 12.69
N TYR A 3 41.38 1.79 11.77
CA TYR A 3 39.98 2.15 11.72
C TYR A 3 39.13 0.88 11.75
N GLY A 4 38.86 0.39 12.95
CA GLY A 4 37.86 -0.62 13.20
C GLY A 4 36.75 0.00 14.03
N ASN A 5 35.59 0.32 13.43
CA ASN A 5 34.44 0.86 14.14
C ASN A 5 33.79 -0.27 14.96
N PRO A 6 33.80 -0.22 16.31
CA PRO A 6 33.29 -1.30 17.17
C PRO A 6 31.78 -1.50 17.11
N ASN A 7 31.05 -0.62 16.45
CA ASN A 7 29.59 -0.69 16.39
C ASN A 7 29.05 -1.67 15.34
N ILE A 8 29.88 -2.07 14.37
CA ILE A 8 29.44 -3.04 13.32
C ILE A 8 29.29 -4.45 13.92
N PHE A 9 30.13 -4.81 14.89
CA PHE A 9 30.08 -6.15 15.50
C PHE A 9 28.87 -6.35 16.42
N ARG A 10 28.35 -5.29 17.04
CA ARG A 10 27.15 -5.36 17.89
C ARG A 10 25.85 -5.53 17.07
N PHE A 11 25.83 -5.04 15.85
CA PHE A 11 24.66 -5.16 14.96
C PHE A 11 24.50 -6.60 14.44
N PHE A 12 25.57 -7.27 14.08
CA PHE A 12 25.56 -8.67 13.60
C PHE A 12 25.19 -9.66 14.70
N ALA A 13 25.62 -9.44 15.94
CA ALA A 13 25.30 -10.33 17.06
C ALA A 13 23.81 -10.28 17.46
N LYS A 14 23.13 -9.15 17.24
CA LYS A 14 21.69 -8.99 17.55
C LYS A 14 20.78 -9.63 16.50
N MET A 15 21.22 -9.67 15.23
CA MET A 15 20.47 -10.34 14.15
C MET A 15 20.52 -11.86 14.25
N PHE A 16 21.64 -12.43 14.74
CA PHE A 16 21.78 -13.89 14.81
C PHE A 16 20.97 -14.50 15.97
N LYS A 17 20.71 -13.74 17.04
CA LYS A 17 19.99 -14.24 18.22
C LYS A 17 18.46 -14.30 18.04
N MET A 18 17.91 -13.61 17.04
CA MET A 18 16.46 -13.60 16.78
C MET A 18 15.97 -14.73 15.85
N LYS A 19 16.86 -15.38 15.09
CA LYS A 19 16.47 -16.47 14.18
C LYS A 19 16.36 -17.85 14.85
N THR A 20 17.03 -18.08 15.98
CA THR A 20 17.03 -19.37 16.67
C THR A 20 15.83 -19.60 17.59
N ILE A 21 15.11 -18.56 18.01
CA ILE A 21 13.97 -18.69 18.92
C ILE A 21 12.67 -19.10 18.19
N LYS A 22 12.55 -18.81 16.89
CA LYS A 22 11.34 -19.17 16.12
C LYS A 22 11.27 -20.64 15.68
N PHE A 23 12.38 -21.38 15.70
CA PHE A 23 12.41 -22.79 15.25
C PHE A 23 12.07 -23.82 16.34
N LEU A 24 12.03 -23.43 17.62
CA LEU A 24 11.76 -24.34 18.73
C LEU A 24 10.29 -24.41 19.18
N ILE A 25 9.41 -23.56 18.64
CA ILE A 25 7.99 -23.54 19.05
C ILE A 25 7.09 -24.34 18.10
N THR A 26 7.56 -24.72 16.91
CA THR A 26 6.76 -25.44 15.90
C THR A 26 6.85 -26.98 15.99
N ALA A 27 7.63 -27.54 16.91
CA ALA A 27 7.83 -28.99 17.00
C ALA A 27 6.99 -29.72 18.07
N LEU A 28 6.09 -29.04 18.79
CA LEU A 28 5.40 -29.68 19.95
C LEU A 28 3.86 -29.71 19.88
N LEU A 29 3.25 -29.56 18.71
CA LEU A 29 1.78 -29.63 18.56
C LEU A 29 1.35 -30.44 17.33
N ALA A 30 1.83 -31.69 17.28
CA ALA A 30 1.31 -32.67 16.34
C ALA A 30 1.07 -34.00 17.07
N ALA A 31 0.06 -34.06 17.94
CA ALA A 31 -0.53 -35.31 18.36
C ALA A 31 -1.97 -35.10 18.81
N SER A 32 -2.86 -35.88 18.18
CA SER A 32 -4.24 -36.21 18.55
C SER A 32 -5.33 -35.15 18.32
N MET A 33 -6.22 -35.36 17.35
CA MET A 33 -7.52 -36.01 17.57
C MET A 33 -8.25 -36.20 16.25
N THR A 34 -8.40 -37.47 15.90
CA THR A 34 -9.43 -37.97 15.00
C THR A 34 -10.77 -37.98 15.76
N VAL A 35 -11.76 -37.28 15.24
CA VAL A 35 -13.17 -37.59 15.49
C VAL A 35 -13.95 -37.45 14.19
N SER A 36 -14.58 -38.57 13.85
CA SER A 36 -15.40 -38.82 12.68
C SER A 36 -16.80 -38.22 12.78
N ALA A 37 -17.30 -37.88 11.58
CA ALA A 37 -18.68 -38.06 11.12
C ALA A 37 -19.80 -37.23 11.80
N SER A 38 -20.48 -36.41 11.04
CA SER A 38 -21.79 -36.75 10.48
C SER A 38 -22.36 -35.57 9.70
N ALA A 39 -22.91 -35.90 8.57
CA ALA A 39 -23.63 -35.00 7.68
C ALA A 39 -24.80 -34.30 8.38
N MET A 40 -24.96 -33.01 8.10
CA MET A 40 -26.26 -32.37 8.03
C MET A 40 -26.18 -31.27 6.98
N THR A 41 -26.81 -31.56 5.87
CA THR A 41 -27.21 -30.60 4.83
C THR A 41 -28.10 -29.54 5.45
N PHE A 42 -27.64 -28.30 5.41
CA PHE A 42 -28.53 -27.16 5.52
C PHE A 42 -28.26 -26.26 4.32
N ALA A 43 -29.22 -26.26 3.41
CA ALA A 43 -29.30 -25.30 2.35
C ALA A 43 -29.59 -23.94 2.97
N GLY A 44 -28.60 -23.09 3.00
CA GLY A 44 -28.71 -21.67 3.26
C GLY A 44 -28.03 -20.97 2.11
N ASN A 45 -28.83 -20.39 1.20
CA ASN A 45 -28.34 -19.45 0.21
C ASN A 45 -27.96 -18.20 0.96
N ASP A 46 -26.72 -18.09 1.33
CA ASP A 46 -26.11 -16.80 1.63
C ASP A 46 -25.30 -16.45 0.39
N ASP A 47 -25.94 -15.66 -0.46
CA ASP A 47 -25.31 -14.93 -1.55
C ASP A 47 -24.32 -13.96 -0.91
N ASP A 48 -23.13 -14.47 -0.55
CA ASP A 48 -21.96 -13.64 -0.34
C ASP A 48 -21.61 -13.01 -1.69
N ASP A 49 -22.24 -11.88 -1.94
CA ASP A 49 -21.84 -10.88 -2.90
C ASP A 49 -20.36 -10.53 -2.65
N LYS A 50 -19.45 -11.41 -3.08
CA LYS A 50 -18.12 -11.00 -3.49
C LYS A 50 -18.32 -10.11 -4.69
N LYS A 51 -18.71 -8.88 -4.41
CA LYS A 51 -18.69 -7.77 -5.33
C LYS A 51 -17.26 -7.70 -5.85
N ASN A 52 -17.11 -8.26 -7.05
CA ASN A 52 -15.91 -8.12 -7.85
C ASN A 52 -15.78 -6.62 -8.16
N GLU A 53 -15.05 -5.88 -7.31
CA GLU A 53 -14.81 -4.44 -7.43
C GLU A 53 -13.90 -4.11 -8.63
N ASN A 54 -13.90 -4.92 -9.65
CA ASN A 54 -13.11 -4.75 -10.86
C ASN A 54 -13.89 -4.14 -12.02
N ALA A 55 -15.05 -3.54 -11.79
CA ALA A 55 -15.72 -2.70 -12.78
C ALA A 55 -15.10 -1.30 -12.72
N MET A 56 -14.02 -1.06 -13.48
CA MET A 56 -13.51 0.29 -13.74
C MET A 56 -14.60 1.12 -14.41
N THR A 57 -15.42 1.79 -13.65
CA THR A 57 -16.11 2.97 -14.15
C THR A 57 -15.04 4.02 -14.45
N GLY A 58 -15.11 4.70 -15.60
CA GLY A 58 -14.03 5.57 -16.11
C GLY A 58 -13.55 6.70 -15.18
N SER A 59 -14.02 6.76 -13.95
CA SER A 59 -13.64 7.69 -12.87
C SER A 59 -12.77 7.07 -11.77
N ASP A 60 -12.60 5.75 -11.74
CA ASP A 60 -11.98 5.03 -10.64
C ASP A 60 -10.51 4.64 -10.93
N TYR A 61 -9.74 4.47 -9.86
CA TYR A 61 -8.36 3.96 -9.87
C TYR A 61 -8.34 2.49 -9.46
N GLN A 62 -7.20 1.82 -9.69
CA GLN A 62 -6.93 0.46 -9.22
C GLN A 62 -5.63 0.45 -8.41
N ILE A 63 -5.66 -0.11 -7.20
CA ILE A 63 -4.45 -0.36 -6.43
C ILE A 63 -3.84 -1.69 -6.92
N VAL A 64 -2.65 -1.61 -7.49
CA VAL A 64 -1.89 -2.75 -8.03
C VAL A 64 -1.01 -3.38 -6.95
N LYS A 65 -0.44 -2.54 -6.07
CA LYS A 65 0.47 -2.93 -5.01
C LYS A 65 0.21 -2.13 -3.75
N ASN A 66 0.25 -2.78 -2.59
CA ASN A 66 0.13 -2.14 -1.29
C ASN A 66 0.82 -3.03 -0.25
N GLU A 67 2.04 -2.71 0.10
CA GLU A 67 2.86 -3.49 1.02
C GLU A 67 3.63 -2.58 1.97
N VAL A 68 4.02 -3.12 3.11
CA VAL A 68 4.85 -2.42 4.10
C VAL A 68 6.18 -3.18 4.24
N VAL A 69 7.28 -2.47 4.01
CA VAL A 69 8.64 -2.99 4.13
C VAL A 69 9.44 -2.02 4.99
N ASP A 70 10.05 -2.51 6.06
CA ASP A 70 10.88 -1.72 6.99
C ASP A 70 10.19 -0.44 7.52
N GLY A 71 8.86 -0.51 7.74
CA GLY A 71 8.07 0.60 8.26
C GLY A 71 7.63 1.62 7.21
N ILE A 72 8.02 1.43 5.94
CA ILE A 72 7.59 2.23 4.80
C ILE A 72 6.51 1.49 4.03
N ARG A 73 5.42 2.15 3.75
CA ARG A 73 4.32 1.63 2.93
C ARG A 73 4.53 2.04 1.49
N TYR A 74 4.63 1.05 0.62
CA TYR A 74 4.75 1.20 -0.83
C TYR A 74 3.41 0.90 -1.49
N VAL A 75 2.89 1.87 -2.21
CA VAL A 75 1.62 1.75 -2.92
C VAL A 75 1.83 2.09 -4.38
N THR A 76 1.40 1.20 -5.29
CA THR A 76 1.34 1.45 -6.73
C THR A 76 -0.10 1.40 -7.16
N ALA A 77 -0.57 2.44 -7.81
CA ALA A 77 -1.93 2.53 -8.33
C ALA A 77 -1.94 2.88 -9.82
N THR A 78 -2.89 2.29 -10.54
CA THR A 78 -3.25 2.69 -11.90
C THR A 78 -4.42 3.67 -11.79
N PRO A 79 -4.24 4.95 -12.15
CA PRO A 79 -5.33 5.92 -12.13
C PRO A 79 -6.31 5.70 -13.28
N SER A 80 -7.44 6.40 -13.21
CA SER A 80 -8.46 6.41 -14.28
C SER A 80 -7.86 6.74 -15.65
N GLN A 81 -8.39 6.16 -16.69
CA GLN A 81 -8.04 6.49 -18.09
C GLN A 81 -8.39 7.93 -18.50
N LEU A 82 -9.14 8.64 -17.68
CA LEU A 82 -9.48 10.05 -17.89
C LEU A 82 -8.32 11.02 -17.58
N VAL A 83 -7.21 10.52 -17.01
CA VAL A 83 -6.02 11.33 -16.68
C VAL A 83 -4.83 10.97 -17.56
N CYS A 84 -3.78 11.80 -17.53
CA CYS A 84 -2.63 11.63 -18.42
C CYS A 84 -1.57 10.67 -17.86
N SER A 85 -1.50 10.48 -16.55
CA SER A 85 -0.61 9.50 -15.93
C SER A 85 -1.23 8.09 -16.04
N ASN A 86 -0.39 7.08 -16.15
CA ASN A 86 -0.82 5.69 -16.19
C ASN A 86 -0.44 4.92 -14.92
N GLN A 87 0.36 5.51 -14.05
CA GLN A 87 0.76 4.93 -12.76
C GLN A 87 1.07 6.04 -11.76
N ILE A 88 0.77 5.77 -10.51
CA ILE A 88 1.11 6.59 -9.35
C ILE A 88 1.79 5.68 -8.34
N ASP A 89 3.06 5.97 -8.04
CA ASP A 89 3.83 5.29 -7.00
C ASP A 89 3.92 6.20 -5.78
N ILE A 90 3.61 5.66 -4.60
CA ILE A 90 3.50 6.40 -3.36
C ILE A 90 4.32 5.68 -2.30
N GLU A 91 5.14 6.41 -1.56
CA GLU A 91 5.83 5.94 -0.38
C GLU A 91 5.33 6.72 0.83
N LEU A 92 4.89 6.01 1.87
CA LEU A 92 4.43 6.59 3.13
C LEU A 92 5.27 6.09 4.30
N GLU A 93 5.60 6.97 5.21
CA GLU A 93 6.18 6.67 6.51
C GLU A 93 5.15 7.04 7.58
N GLY A 94 4.46 6.02 8.12
CA GLY A 94 3.27 6.24 8.95
C GLY A 94 2.18 6.98 8.16
N ASP A 95 1.82 8.17 8.62
CA ASP A 95 0.83 9.06 8.01
C ASP A 95 1.45 10.20 7.16
N THR A 96 2.76 10.12 6.90
CA THR A 96 3.51 11.17 6.20
C THR A 96 3.92 10.70 4.82
N ILE A 97 3.73 11.54 3.81
CA ILE A 97 4.13 11.27 2.44
C ILE A 97 5.63 11.43 2.31
N ARG A 98 6.34 10.34 1.99
CA ARG A 98 7.77 10.33 1.74
C ARG A 98 8.11 10.66 0.29
N SER A 99 7.36 10.07 -0.63
CA SER A 99 7.57 10.26 -2.07
C SER A 99 6.29 10.00 -2.84
N VAL A 100 6.08 10.73 -3.93
CA VAL A 100 5.06 10.44 -4.94
C VAL A 100 5.63 10.63 -6.33
N VAL A 101 5.50 9.63 -7.17
CA VAL A 101 5.96 9.64 -8.57
C VAL A 101 4.80 9.33 -9.50
N PHE A 102 4.62 10.18 -10.50
CA PHE A 102 3.68 9.94 -11.59
C PHE A 102 4.43 9.45 -12.82
N THR A 103 4.01 8.31 -13.36
CA THR A 103 4.55 7.78 -14.62
C THR A 103 3.66 8.24 -15.78
N ARG A 104 4.27 8.79 -16.82
CA ARG A 104 3.62 9.49 -17.95
C ARG A 104 2.90 10.78 -17.55
N GLY A 105 2.18 11.39 -18.49
CA GLY A 105 1.48 12.66 -18.29
C GLY A 105 2.39 13.88 -18.39
N CYS A 106 1.99 14.97 -17.74
CA CYS A 106 2.75 16.23 -17.70
C CYS A 106 3.93 16.09 -16.74
N ASN A 107 5.10 15.74 -17.25
CA ASN A 107 6.30 15.43 -16.45
C ASN A 107 6.63 16.53 -15.42
N GLY A 108 6.61 17.80 -15.81
CA GLY A 108 6.87 18.92 -14.90
C GLY A 108 5.82 19.04 -13.81
N ASN A 109 4.53 18.88 -14.14
CA ASN A 109 3.44 18.96 -13.18
C ASN A 109 3.50 17.79 -12.17
N GLY A 110 3.73 16.57 -12.65
CA GLY A 110 3.87 15.40 -11.77
C GLY A 110 5.02 15.55 -10.77
N LYS A 111 6.19 15.99 -11.25
CA LYS A 111 7.35 16.28 -10.39
C LYS A 111 7.08 17.41 -9.40
N GLY A 112 6.40 18.47 -9.86
CA GLY A 112 6.04 19.62 -9.02
C GLY A 112 5.11 19.21 -7.88
N ILE A 113 4.06 18.44 -8.16
CA ILE A 113 3.13 17.93 -7.15
C ILE A 113 3.89 17.04 -6.15
N GLY A 114 4.68 16.07 -6.62
CA GLY A 114 5.48 15.19 -5.76
C GLY A 114 6.38 15.98 -4.80
N ALA A 115 7.08 17.00 -5.31
CA ALA A 115 7.95 17.85 -4.50
C ALA A 115 7.18 18.70 -3.47
N LEU A 116 6.00 19.23 -3.84
CA LEU A 116 5.19 20.08 -2.96
C LEU A 116 4.56 19.31 -1.80
N ILE A 117 4.21 18.03 -1.99
CA ILE A 117 3.53 17.23 -0.96
C ILE A 117 4.49 16.33 -0.17
N GLN A 118 5.76 16.27 -0.56
CA GLN A 118 6.76 15.52 0.19
C GLN A 118 6.89 16.07 1.62
N GLY A 119 6.84 15.19 2.62
CA GLY A 119 6.82 15.54 4.04
C GLY A 119 5.45 15.98 4.58
N MET A 120 4.43 16.05 3.72
CA MET A 120 3.08 16.43 4.13
C MET A 120 2.34 15.24 4.74
N LYS A 121 1.42 15.51 5.67
CA LYS A 121 0.49 14.50 6.17
C LYS A 121 -0.48 14.07 5.10
N VAL A 122 -0.83 12.78 5.06
CA VAL A 122 -1.75 12.20 4.06
C VAL A 122 -3.10 12.94 4.06
N GLU A 123 -3.66 13.23 5.24
CA GLU A 123 -4.92 13.95 5.37
C GLU A 123 -4.88 15.34 4.73
N GLU A 124 -3.80 16.08 4.95
CA GLU A 124 -3.62 17.42 4.39
C GLU A 124 -3.45 17.38 2.86
N ALA A 125 -2.73 16.39 2.33
CA ALA A 125 -2.59 16.20 0.90
C ALA A 125 -3.94 15.86 0.25
N ILE A 126 -4.74 14.99 0.86
CA ILE A 126 -6.10 14.68 0.40
C ILE A 126 -6.94 15.96 0.34
N LYS A 127 -6.96 16.74 1.41
CA LYS A 127 -7.74 17.99 1.49
C LYS A 127 -7.37 18.98 0.39
N ARG A 128 -6.10 19.08 0.03
CA ARG A 128 -5.62 20.02 -0.98
C ARG A 128 -5.83 19.55 -2.41
N LEU A 129 -5.79 18.23 -2.66
CA LEU A 129 -5.74 17.68 -4.01
C LEU A 129 -7.08 17.12 -4.50
N LYS A 130 -7.97 16.72 -3.58
CA LYS A 130 -9.27 16.14 -3.91
C LYS A 130 -10.17 17.15 -4.62
N GLY A 131 -10.83 16.71 -5.70
CA GLY A 131 -11.76 17.51 -6.48
C GLY A 131 -11.10 18.43 -7.50
N ILE A 132 -9.77 18.46 -7.60
CA ILE A 132 -9.10 19.22 -8.66
C ILE A 132 -9.38 18.55 -10.01
N THR A 133 -9.90 19.32 -10.96
CA THR A 133 -10.21 18.86 -12.31
C THR A 133 -9.12 19.26 -13.30
N CYS A 134 -9.04 18.58 -14.45
CA CYS A 134 -8.10 18.89 -15.53
C CYS A 134 -8.84 19.30 -16.80
N GLY A 135 -8.96 20.58 -17.07
CA GLY A 135 -9.74 21.12 -18.17
C GLY A 135 -11.22 20.74 -18.06
N LYS A 136 -11.77 20.07 -19.08
CA LYS A 136 -13.16 19.59 -19.08
C LYS A 136 -13.33 18.19 -18.47
N ARG A 137 -12.27 17.57 -17.95
CA ARG A 137 -12.32 16.22 -17.36
C ARG A 137 -12.86 16.30 -15.94
N PRO A 138 -13.66 15.33 -15.47
CA PRO A 138 -14.23 15.34 -14.12
C PRO A 138 -13.20 15.03 -13.02
N THR A 139 -11.99 14.63 -13.39
CA THR A 139 -10.90 14.27 -12.49
C THR A 139 -9.54 14.73 -13.06
N SER A 140 -8.48 14.57 -12.27
CA SER A 140 -7.10 14.89 -12.67
C SER A 140 -6.11 13.96 -11.98
N CYS A 141 -4.82 14.00 -12.37
CA CYS A 141 -3.78 13.23 -11.67
C CYS A 141 -3.71 13.56 -10.16
N PRO A 142 -3.76 14.83 -9.72
CA PRO A 142 -3.83 15.15 -8.28
C PRO A 142 -5.09 14.62 -7.60
N ASP A 143 -6.27 14.71 -8.22
CA ASP A 143 -7.51 14.17 -7.66
C ASP A 143 -7.44 12.62 -7.54
N GLN A 144 -6.91 11.94 -8.55
CA GLN A 144 -6.71 10.49 -8.50
C GLN A 144 -5.74 10.08 -7.38
N LEU A 145 -4.66 10.82 -7.18
CA LEU A 145 -3.76 10.62 -6.04
C LEU A 145 -4.50 10.78 -4.71
N ALA A 146 -5.31 11.82 -4.56
CA ALA A 146 -6.08 12.06 -3.33
C ALA A 146 -7.06 10.90 -3.04
N ARG A 147 -7.72 10.36 -4.05
CA ARG A 147 -8.63 9.20 -3.91
C ARG A 147 -7.89 7.94 -3.51
N VAL A 148 -6.72 7.68 -4.08
CA VAL A 148 -5.86 6.56 -3.66
C VAL A 148 -5.44 6.73 -2.21
N LEU A 149 -4.92 7.89 -1.82
CA LEU A 149 -4.53 8.19 -0.44
C LEU A 149 -5.69 8.02 0.54
N GLU A 150 -6.90 8.48 0.20
CA GLU A 150 -8.09 8.34 1.03
C GLU A 150 -8.48 6.88 1.26
N SER A 151 -8.33 6.03 0.24
CA SER A 151 -8.67 4.61 0.35
C SER A 151 -7.70 3.80 1.21
N ILE A 152 -6.42 4.20 1.26
CA ILE A 152 -5.40 3.50 2.02
C ILE A 152 -5.20 4.05 3.45
N SER A 153 -5.83 5.18 3.78
CA SER A 153 -5.75 5.82 5.12
C SER A 153 -6.89 5.46 6.06
N LYS A 154 -7.85 4.64 5.59
CA LYS A 154 -9.00 4.14 6.38
C LYS A 154 -8.65 2.97 7.29
#